data_8bd9e59a6f17e9291441614d4cbc35fc
#
_entry.id   8bd9e59a6f17e9291441614d4cbc35fc
#
_cell.length_a   1.000
_cell.length_b   1.000
_cell.length_c   1.000
_cell.angle_alpha   90.00
_cell.angle_beta   90.00
_cell.angle_gamma   90.00
#
_symmetry.space_group_name_H-M   'P 1'
#
loop_
_entity.id
_entity.type
_entity.pdbx_description
1 polymer ?
#
loop_
_entity_poly.entity_id
_entity_poly.type
_entity_poly.pdbx_seq_one_letter_code
_entity_poly.pdbx_strand_id
1 'polypeptide(L)'
;DGIGNSRISVGIRGINPRRSSRVLILEDGIPIQPALYVYPNMYYNPPSERIDRLEVIKGSGAIEFGPQTMGGIINYFTRRPRTDFGGVLKFNTGENGYGSLFAEVGGWGNDKLNPELQLLIKKGDGFRENNSFYQSNATLKLNYLKSDDENIYFKTNFNYENSNATYTGLTKWSFENDPKYNPKEDDNFKLFRSSFDIIHTKRINSKLTTSNTYYASYFDRRWWRENDVFVLASQKDDPNASAQPYYSINDLVRRGNGKDNFGILRTFYVLGAQKNFTLKKTAFGLPSEAKFGARLYFERFIDDKQTGEKTDSRDGIYFIPAATEEESPTIVGQSHHYETTALSAFYSEKIETSNFQFTPGVRFEIFEQERVDRLNGSTYQDKSIAVLLPGFGFTTQLFGLNLFGGIHRGFTPPSSGALKILNFGMGEQSSGLDLEAEKSWNKEIGLRGNLSIIDLEVAGFHIDIENLVAAGRGTAFRNLGKVNSMGVEVNTNFLLSEKISFLPDLHFSYAFMKTEILDGKVISNVSGSVGSEVSIKGKELPYAPRHTLTAGFTGNYFNSLSFRLDARYVSKVFTDFENINEEDKIGVTGPVPSYYFINISADYDISEK
;
A
#
# COMPACT_ATOMS: atom_id res chain seq x y z
N ASP A 1 -4.68 10.20 0.92
CA ASP A 1 -5.34 10.75 -0.27
C ASP A 1 -6.76 11.27 0.01
N GLY A 2 -7.32 11.12 1.21
CA GLY A 2 -8.57 11.75 1.65
C GLY A 2 -9.86 11.34 0.92
N ILE A 3 -9.85 10.28 0.13
CA ILE A 3 -10.95 9.92 -0.75
C ILE A 3 -11.35 8.47 -0.49
N GLY A 4 -12.54 8.28 0.05
CA GLY A 4 -13.05 6.96 0.38
C GLY A 4 -12.14 6.19 1.34
N ASN A 5 -12.47 4.96 1.64
CA ASN A 5 -11.68 4.11 2.53
C ASN A 5 -10.66 3.21 1.80
N SER A 6 -10.56 3.32 0.48
CA SER A 6 -9.88 2.29 -0.30
C SER A 6 -8.41 2.57 -0.59
N ARG A 7 -7.90 3.78 -0.35
CA ARG A 7 -6.51 4.12 -0.67
C ARG A 7 -5.72 4.52 0.56
N ILE A 8 -5.04 3.54 1.15
CA ILE A 8 -4.09 3.76 2.24
C ILE A 8 -2.69 3.72 1.66
N SER A 9 -1.86 4.70 2.01
CA SER A 9 -0.45 4.75 1.67
C SER A 9 0.38 4.42 2.90
N VAL A 10 1.12 3.32 2.86
CA VAL A 10 1.97 2.86 3.95
C VAL A 10 3.43 2.91 3.50
N GLY A 11 4.25 3.63 4.24
CA GLY A 11 5.70 3.59 4.16
C GLY A 11 6.27 3.01 5.45
N ILE A 12 7.32 2.22 5.33
CA ILE A 12 8.02 1.62 6.44
C ILE A 12 9.49 2.05 6.37
N ARG A 13 10.04 2.53 7.49
CA ARG A 13 11.48 2.87 7.63
C ARG A 13 12.00 3.81 6.54
N GLY A 14 11.23 4.88 6.20
CA GLY A 14 11.61 5.92 5.24
C GLY A 14 11.39 5.58 3.77
N ILE A 15 10.93 4.39 3.47
CA ILE A 15 10.57 4.04 2.10
C ILE A 15 9.28 4.77 1.74
N ASN A 16 9.28 5.43 0.57
CA ASN A 16 8.18 6.27 0.11
C ASN A 16 6.82 5.57 0.25
N PRO A 17 5.87 6.15 1.01
CA PRO A 17 4.58 5.52 1.30
C PRO A 17 3.63 5.48 0.10
N ARG A 18 3.94 6.16 -1.00
CA ARG A 18 3.02 6.36 -2.11
C ARG A 18 2.38 5.04 -2.57
N ARG A 19 1.09 4.90 -2.25
CA ARG A 19 0.25 3.75 -2.62
C ARG A 19 0.81 2.40 -2.18
N SER A 20 1.59 2.38 -1.11
CA SER A 20 2.22 1.17 -0.54
C SER A 20 3.03 0.32 -1.53
N SER A 21 3.59 0.95 -2.57
CA SER A 21 4.17 0.23 -3.72
C SER A 21 5.49 -0.50 -3.43
N ARG A 22 6.05 -0.37 -2.22
CA ARG A 22 7.27 -1.06 -1.78
C ARG A 22 7.09 -1.82 -0.48
N VAL A 23 5.84 -2.05 -0.11
CA VAL A 23 5.41 -2.88 1.01
C VAL A 23 4.48 -3.94 0.46
N LEU A 24 4.77 -5.20 0.72
CA LEU A 24 3.89 -6.30 0.32
C LEU A 24 2.65 -6.31 1.20
N ILE A 25 1.48 -6.19 0.60
CA ILE A 25 0.21 -6.22 1.32
C ILE A 25 -0.52 -7.52 1.02
N LEU A 26 -0.87 -8.24 2.09
CA LEU A 26 -1.52 -9.54 2.03
C LEU A 26 -2.86 -9.51 2.76
N GLU A 27 -3.79 -10.34 2.32
CA GLU A 27 -4.98 -10.75 3.06
C GLU A 27 -4.97 -12.28 3.19
N ASP A 28 -4.92 -12.80 4.41
CA ASP A 28 -4.78 -14.25 4.70
C ASP A 28 -3.57 -14.91 3.98
N GLY A 29 -2.47 -14.17 3.83
CA GLY A 29 -1.25 -14.63 3.14
C GLY A 29 -1.27 -14.51 1.61
N ILE A 30 -2.33 -13.97 1.02
CA ILE A 30 -2.51 -13.80 -0.43
C ILE A 30 -2.27 -12.33 -0.81
N PRO A 31 -1.43 -12.02 -1.82
CA PRO A 31 -1.22 -10.66 -2.29
C PRO A 31 -2.51 -10.01 -2.79
N ILE A 32 -2.78 -8.77 -2.34
CA ILE A 32 -3.98 -8.03 -2.73
C ILE A 32 -3.70 -6.77 -3.58
N GLN A 33 -2.44 -6.51 -3.90
CA GLN A 33 -2.08 -5.50 -4.89
C GLN A 33 -2.68 -5.87 -6.25
N PRO A 34 -3.17 -4.89 -7.03
CA PRO A 34 -3.86 -5.15 -8.31
C PRO A 34 -3.00 -5.90 -9.33
N ALA A 35 -1.69 -5.60 -9.39
CA ALA A 35 -0.67 -6.34 -10.13
C ALA A 35 0.65 -6.22 -9.38
N LEU A 36 1.11 -7.33 -8.81
CA LEU A 36 2.18 -7.38 -7.84
C LEU A 36 3.55 -6.96 -8.41
N TYR A 37 3.80 -7.29 -9.67
CA TYR A 37 5.06 -7.00 -10.35
C TYR A 37 5.00 -5.67 -11.11
N VAL A 38 4.01 -5.49 -11.97
CA VAL A 38 3.99 -4.36 -12.91
C VAL A 38 3.29 -3.12 -12.34
N TYR A 39 2.31 -3.29 -11.44
CA TYR A 39 1.56 -2.16 -10.86
C TYR A 39 1.15 -2.40 -9.40
N PRO A 40 2.10 -2.38 -8.45
CA PRO A 40 1.85 -2.73 -7.05
C PRO A 40 1.08 -1.68 -6.24
N ASN A 41 0.57 -0.65 -6.88
CA ASN A 41 -0.12 0.44 -6.20
C ASN A 41 -1.46 0.00 -5.60
N MET A 42 -1.63 0.20 -4.30
CA MET A 42 -2.87 -0.12 -3.60
C MET A 42 -4.03 0.82 -3.95
N TYR A 43 -5.16 0.24 -4.31
CA TYR A 43 -6.47 0.91 -4.48
C TYR A 43 -7.58 0.23 -3.68
N TYR A 44 -7.33 -0.92 -3.11
CA TYR A 44 -8.22 -1.64 -2.23
C TYR A 44 -7.50 -1.95 -0.93
N ASN A 45 -8.16 -1.67 0.18
CA ASN A 45 -7.74 -2.15 1.49
C ASN A 45 -8.90 -2.96 2.10
N PRO A 46 -8.62 -4.09 2.73
CA PRO A 46 -9.65 -4.86 3.41
C PRO A 46 -10.36 -3.99 4.44
N PRO A 47 -11.70 -3.99 4.47
CA PRO A 47 -12.44 -3.28 5.51
C PRO A 47 -12.04 -3.75 6.91
N SER A 48 -11.82 -2.80 7.81
CA SER A 48 -11.39 -3.08 9.19
C SER A 48 -12.36 -3.99 9.95
N GLU A 49 -13.64 -3.93 9.62
CA GLU A 49 -14.70 -4.74 10.22
C GLU A 49 -14.51 -6.25 10.00
N ARG A 50 -13.77 -6.65 8.95
CA ARG A 50 -13.47 -8.04 8.60
C ARG A 50 -12.18 -8.56 9.22
N ILE A 51 -11.32 -7.66 9.72
CA ILE A 51 -9.97 -7.99 10.17
C ILE A 51 -10.02 -8.48 11.61
N ASP A 52 -9.36 -9.59 11.89
CA ASP A 52 -9.13 -10.15 13.20
C ASP A 52 -7.82 -9.64 13.81
N ARG A 53 -6.74 -9.73 13.03
CA ARG A 53 -5.42 -9.27 13.46
C ARG A 53 -4.59 -8.76 12.28
N LEU A 54 -3.60 -7.94 12.61
CA LEU A 54 -2.60 -7.42 11.69
C LEU A 54 -1.23 -7.97 12.06
N GLU A 55 -0.51 -8.49 11.07
CA GLU A 55 0.88 -8.88 11.21
C GLU A 55 1.77 -7.97 10.36
N VAL A 56 2.82 -7.41 10.96
CA VAL A 56 3.81 -6.59 10.27
C VAL A 56 5.17 -7.25 10.38
N ILE A 57 5.75 -7.63 9.25
CA ILE A 57 7.07 -8.27 9.16
C ILE A 57 8.04 -7.26 8.56
N LYS A 58 9.03 -6.84 9.33
CA LYS A 58 10.06 -5.89 8.90
C LYS A 58 11.44 -6.53 8.71
N GLY A 59 11.63 -7.73 9.23
CA GLY A 59 12.92 -8.42 9.31
C GLY A 59 13.07 -9.58 8.33
N SER A 60 14.00 -10.49 8.66
CA SER A 60 14.41 -11.63 7.83
C SER A 60 13.29 -12.62 7.48
N GLY A 61 12.18 -12.64 8.23
CA GLY A 61 10.98 -13.41 7.88
C GLY A 61 10.34 -13.03 6.54
N ALA A 62 10.70 -11.87 5.97
CA ALA A 62 10.23 -11.44 4.66
C ALA A 62 10.66 -12.37 3.50
N ILE A 63 11.66 -13.22 3.69
CA ILE A 63 12.15 -14.19 2.69
C ILE A 63 11.07 -15.18 2.24
N GLU A 64 10.16 -15.57 3.11
CA GLU A 64 9.08 -16.53 2.79
C GLU A 64 8.09 -15.97 1.77
N PHE A 65 8.11 -14.65 1.53
CA PHE A 65 7.10 -13.96 0.73
C PHE A 65 7.58 -13.55 -0.66
N GLY A 66 7.40 -12.53 -1.27
CA GLY A 66 7.83 -12.29 -2.65
C GLY A 66 8.26 -10.86 -2.93
N PRO A 67 7.95 -10.31 -4.09
CA PRO A 67 8.33 -8.97 -4.43
C PRO A 67 7.65 -7.94 -3.52
N GLN A 68 8.09 -6.68 -3.58
CA GLN A 68 7.61 -5.55 -2.78
C GLN A 68 7.98 -5.67 -1.28
N THR A 69 9.06 -6.37 -0.95
CA THR A 69 9.48 -6.61 0.45
C THR A 69 10.57 -5.68 0.95
N MET A 70 10.94 -4.64 0.20
CA MET A 70 11.97 -3.67 0.61
C MET A 70 11.59 -2.94 1.91
N GLY A 71 10.33 -2.52 2.06
CA GLY A 71 9.82 -1.89 3.28
C GLY A 71 9.34 -2.90 4.32
N GLY A 72 9.03 -4.12 3.92
CA GLY A 72 8.43 -5.14 4.75
C GLY A 72 7.09 -5.62 4.22
N ILE A 73 6.32 -6.28 5.10
CA ILE A 73 5.07 -6.95 4.75
C ILE A 73 4.00 -6.56 5.76
N ILE A 74 2.79 -6.36 5.28
CA ILE A 74 1.59 -6.22 6.09
C ILE A 74 0.63 -7.33 5.69
N ASN A 75 0.24 -8.17 6.63
CA ASN A 75 -0.68 -9.27 6.41
C ASN A 75 -1.94 -9.07 7.27
N TYR A 76 -3.07 -8.84 6.61
CA TYR A 76 -4.38 -8.75 7.23
C TYR A 76 -4.96 -10.14 7.37
N PHE A 77 -5.16 -10.61 8.60
CA PHE A 77 -5.87 -11.87 8.85
C PHE A 77 -7.34 -11.60 9.07
N THR A 78 -8.18 -12.25 8.28
CA THR A 78 -9.63 -12.18 8.45
C THR A 78 -10.10 -13.21 9.46
N ARG A 79 -11.18 -12.93 10.20
CA ARG A 79 -11.81 -13.92 11.09
C ARG A 79 -12.19 -15.17 10.30
N ARG A 80 -11.95 -16.34 10.89
CA ARG A 80 -12.45 -17.58 10.34
C ARG A 80 -13.96 -17.71 10.60
N PRO A 81 -14.71 -18.45 9.75
CA PRO A 81 -16.14 -18.66 9.96
C PRO A 81 -16.44 -19.22 11.35
N ARG A 82 -17.53 -18.75 11.93
CA ARG A 82 -18.05 -19.25 13.22
C ARG A 82 -18.43 -20.72 13.11
N THR A 83 -18.25 -21.47 14.18
CA THR A 83 -18.77 -22.84 14.33
C THR A 83 -20.22 -22.85 14.80
N ASP A 84 -20.55 -21.95 15.71
CA ASP A 84 -21.91 -21.83 16.27
C ASP A 84 -22.70 -20.76 15.54
N PHE A 85 -24.00 -20.99 15.37
CA PHE A 85 -24.89 -20.02 14.74
C PHE A 85 -24.90 -18.70 15.50
N GLY A 86 -24.67 -17.63 14.77
CA GLY A 86 -24.66 -16.26 15.33
C GLY A 86 -24.25 -15.22 14.32
N GLY A 87 -24.21 -13.98 14.76
CA GLY A 87 -23.85 -12.87 13.89
C GLY A 87 -23.45 -11.62 14.64
N VAL A 88 -23.06 -10.61 13.88
CA VAL A 88 -22.70 -9.27 14.35
C VAL A 88 -23.39 -8.26 13.46
N LEU A 89 -24.00 -7.25 14.08
CA LEU A 89 -24.49 -6.05 13.40
C LEU A 89 -23.79 -4.85 14.00
N LYS A 90 -23.09 -4.06 13.15
CA LYS A 90 -22.43 -2.81 13.57
C LYS A 90 -22.97 -1.67 12.74
N PHE A 91 -23.38 -0.61 13.41
CA PHE A 91 -23.74 0.64 12.78
C PHE A 91 -22.83 1.75 13.31
N ASN A 92 -22.30 2.56 12.40
CA ASN A 92 -21.50 3.72 12.76
C ASN A 92 -22.01 4.94 12.01
N THR A 93 -21.95 6.10 12.65
CA THR A 93 -22.25 7.39 12.04
C THR A 93 -21.20 8.41 12.47
N GLY A 94 -21.03 9.46 11.70
CA GLY A 94 -20.02 10.48 11.96
C GLY A 94 -20.29 11.79 11.21
N GLU A 95 -19.34 12.70 11.30
CA GLU A 95 -19.39 13.97 10.59
C GLU A 95 -19.41 13.78 9.07
N ASN A 96 -19.77 14.83 8.34
CA ASN A 96 -19.84 14.87 6.87
C ASN A 96 -20.70 13.74 6.29
N GLY A 97 -21.87 13.49 6.87
CA GLY A 97 -22.80 12.48 6.38
C GLY A 97 -22.29 11.04 6.44
N TYR A 98 -21.18 10.78 7.20
CA TYR A 98 -20.62 9.43 7.28
C TYR A 98 -21.62 8.46 7.93
N GLY A 99 -21.79 7.32 7.29
CA GLY A 99 -22.55 6.19 7.82
C GLY A 99 -21.99 4.87 7.33
N SER A 100 -21.94 3.87 8.19
CA SER A 100 -21.60 2.50 7.81
C SER A 100 -22.49 1.48 8.50
N LEU A 101 -22.81 0.41 7.78
CA LEU A 101 -23.53 -0.75 8.27
C LEU A 101 -22.74 -2.01 7.91
N PHE A 102 -22.33 -2.77 8.92
CA PHE A 102 -21.72 -4.08 8.76
C PHE A 102 -22.61 -5.15 9.37
N ALA A 103 -22.89 -6.18 8.61
CA ALA A 103 -23.64 -7.36 9.04
C ALA A 103 -22.83 -8.63 8.75
N GLU A 104 -22.77 -9.53 9.71
CA GLU A 104 -22.14 -10.83 9.63
C GLU A 104 -23.09 -11.88 10.19
N VAL A 105 -23.25 -12.99 9.49
CA VAL A 105 -23.97 -14.15 9.97
C VAL A 105 -23.22 -15.42 9.56
N GLY A 106 -23.09 -16.36 10.49
CA GLY A 106 -22.34 -17.60 10.26
C GLY A 106 -22.79 -18.71 11.18
N GLY A 107 -22.14 -19.90 11.06
CA GLY A 107 -22.40 -21.05 11.92
C GLY A 107 -23.73 -21.79 11.64
N TRP A 108 -24.31 -21.60 10.44
CA TRP A 108 -25.53 -22.33 10.05
C TRP A 108 -25.28 -23.67 9.34
N GLY A 109 -24.02 -24.11 9.34
CA GLY A 109 -23.61 -25.38 8.72
C GLY A 109 -23.70 -26.56 9.66
N ASN A 110 -22.67 -27.37 9.69
CA ASN A 110 -22.50 -28.52 10.56
C ASN A 110 -21.05 -28.63 11.04
N ASP A 111 -20.72 -29.65 11.82
CA ASP A 111 -19.38 -29.86 12.40
C ASP A 111 -18.26 -29.88 11.37
N LYS A 112 -18.54 -30.14 10.10
CA LYS A 112 -17.57 -30.19 9.01
C LYS A 112 -17.58 -28.95 8.12
N LEU A 113 -18.72 -28.32 7.94
CA LEU A 113 -18.86 -27.19 7.01
C LEU A 113 -19.43 -25.98 7.73
N ASN A 114 -18.62 -24.94 7.84
CA ASN A 114 -18.95 -23.68 8.51
C ASN A 114 -18.99 -22.53 7.49
N PRO A 115 -20.17 -22.14 7.01
CA PRO A 115 -20.36 -20.98 6.16
C PRO A 115 -20.50 -19.70 6.98
N GLU A 116 -20.07 -18.56 6.39
CA GLU A 116 -20.23 -17.21 6.93
C GLU A 116 -20.42 -16.21 5.80
N LEU A 117 -21.41 -15.34 5.94
CA LEU A 117 -21.66 -14.22 5.03
C LEU A 117 -21.40 -12.90 5.77
N GLN A 118 -20.70 -11.98 5.12
CA GLN A 118 -20.45 -10.63 5.60
C GLN A 118 -20.88 -9.61 4.53
N LEU A 119 -21.59 -8.58 4.96
CA LEU A 119 -22.02 -7.45 4.14
C LEU A 119 -21.60 -6.14 4.80
N LEU A 120 -21.07 -5.21 4.02
CA LEU A 120 -20.70 -3.88 4.47
C LEU A 120 -21.17 -2.84 3.47
N ILE A 121 -21.77 -1.77 3.96
CA ILE A 121 -22.10 -0.57 3.20
C ILE A 121 -21.51 0.63 3.95
N LYS A 122 -20.85 1.53 3.22
CA LYS A 122 -20.33 2.79 3.74
C LYS A 122 -20.68 3.92 2.79
N LYS A 123 -20.99 5.09 3.33
CA LYS A 123 -21.17 6.32 2.58
C LYS A 123 -20.69 7.52 3.38
N GLY A 124 -20.45 8.63 2.72
CA GLY A 124 -20.11 9.90 3.36
C GLY A 124 -19.98 10.99 2.31
N ASP A 125 -20.12 12.25 2.74
CA ASP A 125 -19.99 13.42 1.87
C ASP A 125 -18.54 13.89 1.73
N GLY A 126 -17.66 13.42 2.64
CA GLY A 126 -16.24 13.78 2.67
C GLY A 126 -15.98 15.16 3.30
N PHE A 127 -14.70 15.51 3.44
CA PHE A 127 -14.29 16.77 4.06
C PHE A 127 -14.46 17.99 3.14
N ARG A 128 -14.22 17.80 1.83
CA ARG A 128 -14.29 18.87 0.82
C ARG A 128 -15.64 18.88 0.15
N GLU A 129 -15.95 19.99 -0.49
CA GLU A 129 -17.09 20.09 -1.40
C GLU A 129 -17.02 19.01 -2.46
N ASN A 130 -18.17 18.47 -2.86
CA ASN A 130 -18.30 17.43 -3.88
C ASN A 130 -17.29 16.26 -3.71
N ASN A 131 -17.14 15.75 -2.49
CA ASN A 131 -16.20 14.67 -2.17
C ASN A 131 -16.91 13.43 -1.62
N SER A 132 -18.15 13.20 -2.05
CA SER A 132 -18.98 12.09 -1.59
C SER A 132 -18.44 10.73 -2.06
N PHE A 133 -18.71 9.71 -1.28
CA PHE A 133 -18.39 8.33 -1.63
C PHE A 133 -19.48 7.35 -1.19
N TYR A 134 -19.57 6.26 -1.91
CA TYR A 134 -20.35 5.07 -1.58
C TYR A 134 -19.46 3.84 -1.78
N GLN A 135 -19.46 2.93 -0.80
CA GLN A 135 -18.76 1.66 -0.87
C GLN A 135 -19.68 0.52 -0.42
N SER A 136 -19.64 -0.59 -1.12
CA SER A 136 -20.24 -1.85 -0.67
C SER A 136 -19.25 -3.00 -0.77
N ASN A 137 -19.31 -3.91 0.19
CA ASN A 137 -18.46 -5.09 0.23
C ASN A 137 -19.27 -6.29 0.67
N ALA A 138 -19.17 -7.41 -0.07
CA ALA A 138 -19.77 -8.67 0.27
C ALA A 138 -18.69 -9.75 0.32
N THR A 139 -18.71 -10.59 1.35
CA THR A 139 -17.76 -11.70 1.51
C THR A 139 -18.49 -12.96 1.91
N LEU A 140 -18.27 -14.02 1.16
CA LEU A 140 -18.69 -15.38 1.54
C LEU A 140 -17.45 -16.19 1.91
N LYS A 141 -17.50 -16.87 3.04
CA LYS A 141 -16.46 -17.76 3.52
C LYS A 141 -17.05 -19.13 3.81
N LEU A 142 -16.30 -20.17 3.51
CA LEU A 142 -16.64 -21.54 3.81
C LEU A 142 -15.40 -22.21 4.42
N ASN A 143 -15.55 -22.81 5.58
CA ASN A 143 -14.51 -23.62 6.19
C ASN A 143 -14.97 -25.08 6.20
N TYR A 144 -14.28 -25.96 5.47
CA TYR A 144 -14.60 -27.38 5.39
C TYR A 144 -13.51 -28.21 6.07
N LEU A 145 -13.87 -28.77 7.21
CA LEU A 145 -13.06 -29.70 7.98
C LEU A 145 -13.29 -31.11 7.42
N LYS A 146 -12.44 -31.53 6.48
CA LYS A 146 -12.54 -32.86 5.89
C LYS A 146 -12.16 -33.93 6.91
N SER A 147 -11.19 -33.64 7.78
CA SER A 147 -10.77 -34.41 8.93
C SER A 147 -10.02 -33.52 9.92
N ASP A 148 -9.62 -34.03 11.09
CA ASP A 148 -8.77 -33.31 12.07
C ASP A 148 -7.43 -32.89 11.49
N ASP A 149 -6.98 -33.52 10.42
CA ASP A 149 -5.71 -33.27 9.74
C ASP A 149 -5.86 -32.52 8.41
N GLU A 150 -7.08 -32.29 7.93
CA GLU A 150 -7.29 -31.72 6.59
C GLU A 150 -8.43 -30.71 6.58
N ASN A 151 -8.08 -29.46 6.27
CA ASN A 151 -9.00 -28.33 6.19
C ASN A 151 -8.92 -27.64 4.83
N ILE A 152 -10.07 -27.27 4.29
CA ILE A 152 -10.20 -26.43 3.08
C ILE A 152 -10.97 -25.18 3.45
N TYR A 153 -10.30 -24.04 3.31
CA TYR A 153 -10.89 -22.73 3.48
C TYR A 153 -11.10 -22.07 2.12
N PHE A 154 -12.34 -21.67 1.88
CA PHE A 154 -12.74 -20.93 0.70
C PHE A 154 -13.19 -19.53 1.10
N LYS A 155 -12.82 -18.52 0.30
CA LYS A 155 -13.28 -17.14 0.47
C LYS A 155 -13.51 -16.52 -0.90
N THR A 156 -14.64 -15.84 -1.07
CA THR A 156 -14.87 -14.93 -2.20
C THR A 156 -15.32 -13.59 -1.69
N ASN A 157 -14.82 -12.53 -2.33
CA ASN A 157 -15.10 -11.16 -1.94
C ASN A 157 -15.44 -10.31 -3.17
N PHE A 158 -16.45 -9.45 -3.01
CA PHE A 158 -16.85 -8.43 -3.98
C PHE A 158 -16.79 -7.08 -3.30
N ASN A 159 -16.11 -6.12 -3.91
CA ASN A 159 -16.00 -4.75 -3.42
C ASN A 159 -16.32 -3.78 -4.55
N TYR A 160 -17.21 -2.84 -4.29
CA TYR A 160 -17.56 -1.76 -5.19
C TYR A 160 -17.41 -0.43 -4.48
N GLU A 161 -16.87 0.56 -5.19
CA GLU A 161 -16.80 1.95 -4.74
C GLU A 161 -17.15 2.89 -5.90
N ASN A 162 -17.89 3.93 -5.58
CA ASN A 162 -18.13 5.09 -6.43
C ASN A 162 -17.91 6.34 -5.60
N SER A 163 -17.00 7.20 -6.02
CA SER A 163 -16.64 8.40 -5.27
C SER A 163 -16.29 9.57 -6.19
N ASN A 164 -16.57 10.79 -5.73
CA ASN A 164 -16.19 12.03 -6.42
C ASN A 164 -14.74 12.41 -6.09
N ALA A 165 -13.85 11.49 -6.39
CA ALA A 165 -12.45 11.57 -6.00
C ALA A 165 -11.65 12.45 -6.95
N THR A 166 -11.32 13.68 -6.55
CA THR A 166 -10.35 14.47 -7.29
C THR A 166 -8.90 14.06 -6.99
N TYR A 167 -8.06 14.01 -8.03
CA TYR A 167 -6.61 13.81 -7.89
C TYR A 167 -5.86 15.13 -7.67
N THR A 168 -6.53 16.23 -7.94
CA THR A 168 -5.95 17.57 -7.98
C THR A 168 -5.85 18.14 -6.57
N GLY A 169 -4.67 18.59 -6.18
CA GLY A 169 -4.44 19.31 -4.94
C GLY A 169 -4.86 20.78 -5.05
N LEU A 170 -4.94 21.45 -3.91
CA LEU A 170 -5.19 22.89 -3.83
C LEU A 170 -3.91 23.67 -4.13
N THR A 171 -4.07 24.90 -4.64
CA THR A 171 -3.00 25.91 -4.62
C THR A 171 -2.78 26.40 -3.19
N LYS A 172 -1.66 27.08 -2.96
CA LYS A 172 -1.38 27.67 -1.64
C LYS A 172 -2.51 28.62 -1.21
N TRP A 173 -2.95 29.50 -2.12
CA TRP A 173 -4.03 30.43 -1.85
C TRP A 173 -5.33 29.72 -1.45
N SER A 174 -5.74 28.70 -2.22
CA SER A 174 -6.96 27.93 -1.91
C SER A 174 -6.83 27.18 -0.57
N PHE A 175 -5.67 26.63 -0.25
CA PHE A 175 -5.45 25.95 1.02
C PHE A 175 -5.57 26.90 2.23
N GLU A 176 -5.08 28.15 2.10
CA GLU A 176 -5.10 29.15 3.17
C GLU A 176 -6.48 29.82 3.33
N ASN A 177 -7.24 30.00 2.24
CA ASN A 177 -8.47 30.79 2.25
C ASN A 177 -9.74 29.94 2.15
N ASP A 178 -9.68 28.76 1.50
CA ASP A 178 -10.84 27.88 1.28
C ASP A 178 -10.40 26.40 1.21
N PRO A 179 -10.02 25.80 2.36
CA PRO A 179 -9.48 24.44 2.39
C PRO A 179 -10.51 23.36 2.03
N LYS A 180 -11.80 23.69 1.99
CA LYS A 180 -12.88 22.78 1.57
C LYS A 180 -13.16 22.83 0.07
N TYR A 181 -12.60 23.80 -0.64
CA TYR A 181 -12.79 23.97 -2.08
C TYR A 181 -12.43 22.70 -2.85
N ASN A 182 -13.31 22.30 -3.78
CA ASN A 182 -13.03 21.24 -4.75
C ASN A 182 -12.73 21.88 -6.12
N PRO A 183 -11.51 21.70 -6.65
CA PRO A 183 -11.14 22.30 -7.94
C PRO A 183 -11.81 21.64 -9.16
N LYS A 184 -12.46 20.47 -9.00
CA LYS A 184 -12.99 19.67 -10.11
C LYS A 184 -14.27 18.94 -9.72
N GLU A 185 -15.40 19.49 -10.06
CA GLU A 185 -16.71 18.99 -9.65
C GLU A 185 -17.08 17.65 -10.29
N ASP A 186 -16.66 17.44 -11.54
CA ASP A 186 -17.01 16.26 -12.33
C ASP A 186 -15.99 15.11 -12.22
N ASP A 187 -14.95 15.24 -11.37
CA ASP A 187 -14.05 14.14 -11.13
C ASP A 187 -14.79 12.95 -10.49
N ASN A 188 -14.66 11.78 -11.10
CA ASN A 188 -15.32 10.57 -10.62
C ASN A 188 -14.40 9.36 -10.64
N PHE A 189 -14.46 8.59 -9.58
CA PHE A 189 -13.69 7.36 -9.38
C PHE A 189 -14.65 6.20 -9.11
N LYS A 190 -14.57 5.17 -9.96
CA LYS A 190 -15.27 3.89 -9.75
C LYS A 190 -14.26 2.76 -9.63
N LEU A 191 -14.54 1.86 -8.73
CA LEU A 191 -13.72 0.69 -8.48
C LEU A 191 -14.61 -0.53 -8.27
N PHE A 192 -14.28 -1.61 -8.96
CA PHE A 192 -14.86 -2.92 -8.71
C PHE A 192 -13.74 -3.94 -8.54
N ARG A 193 -13.82 -4.76 -7.50
CA ARG A 193 -12.90 -5.88 -7.27
C ARG A 193 -13.70 -7.13 -6.92
N SER A 194 -13.33 -8.24 -7.55
CA SER A 194 -13.73 -9.57 -7.09
C SER A 194 -12.50 -10.41 -6.82
N SER A 195 -12.57 -11.29 -5.84
CA SER A 195 -11.51 -12.26 -5.57
C SER A 195 -12.08 -13.59 -5.15
N PHE A 196 -11.28 -14.61 -5.39
CA PHE A 196 -11.59 -16.00 -5.13
C PHE A 196 -10.35 -16.68 -4.58
N ASP A 197 -10.43 -17.21 -3.36
CA ASP A 197 -9.30 -17.77 -2.63
C ASP A 197 -9.65 -19.17 -2.13
N ILE A 198 -8.74 -20.14 -2.31
CA ILE A 198 -8.81 -21.47 -1.71
C ILE A 198 -7.50 -21.74 -0.98
N ILE A 199 -7.59 -22.08 0.30
CA ILE A 199 -6.45 -22.50 1.11
C ILE A 199 -6.74 -23.92 1.62
N HIS A 200 -5.99 -24.91 1.13
CA HIS A 200 -6.07 -26.29 1.54
C HIS A 200 -4.86 -26.65 2.40
N THR A 201 -5.08 -26.90 3.67
CA THR A 201 -4.06 -27.30 4.64
C THR A 201 -4.24 -28.74 5.01
N LYS A 202 -3.13 -29.52 4.98
CA LYS A 202 -3.13 -30.93 5.34
C LYS A 202 -1.90 -31.29 6.17
N ARG A 203 -2.13 -31.88 7.32
CA ARG A 203 -1.11 -32.53 8.12
C ARG A 203 -0.95 -33.96 7.61
N ILE A 204 0.16 -34.23 6.91
CA ILE A 204 0.45 -35.55 6.32
C ILE A 204 0.83 -36.55 7.41
N ASN A 205 1.60 -36.09 8.41
CA ASN A 205 1.96 -36.81 9.60
C ASN A 205 2.43 -35.82 10.70
N SER A 206 2.92 -36.32 11.83
CA SER A 206 3.38 -35.47 12.96
C SER A 206 4.51 -34.52 12.61
N LYS A 207 5.24 -34.76 11.51
CA LYS A 207 6.42 -33.97 11.11
C LYS A 207 6.14 -33.08 9.88
N LEU A 208 5.19 -33.45 9.02
CA LEU A 208 4.99 -32.79 7.73
C LEU A 208 3.57 -32.24 7.59
N THR A 209 3.50 -30.92 7.41
CA THR A 209 2.27 -30.23 7.03
C THR A 209 2.46 -29.60 5.65
N THR A 210 1.43 -29.61 4.81
CA THR A 210 1.41 -28.93 3.51
C THR A 210 0.24 -27.96 3.40
N SER A 211 0.45 -26.85 2.71
CA SER A 211 -0.59 -25.89 2.37
C SER A 211 -0.55 -25.61 0.87
N ASN A 212 -1.70 -25.75 0.21
CA ASN A 212 -1.89 -25.36 -1.18
C ASN A 212 -2.82 -24.14 -1.19
N THR A 213 -2.40 -23.07 -1.84
CA THR A 213 -3.18 -21.83 -1.96
C THR A 213 -3.40 -21.53 -3.42
N TYR A 214 -4.66 -21.37 -3.82
CA TYR A 214 -5.07 -20.97 -5.16
C TYR A 214 -5.88 -19.70 -5.05
N TYR A 215 -5.58 -18.72 -5.88
CA TYR A 215 -6.30 -17.45 -5.86
C TYR A 215 -6.43 -16.85 -7.25
N ALA A 216 -7.53 -16.12 -7.41
CA ALA A 216 -7.81 -15.32 -8.59
C ALA A 216 -8.39 -13.98 -8.16
N SER A 217 -8.05 -12.92 -8.87
CA SER A 217 -8.71 -11.63 -8.68
C SER A 217 -8.89 -10.88 -10.00
N TYR A 218 -10.01 -10.20 -10.05
CA TYR A 218 -10.33 -9.21 -11.06
C TYR A 218 -10.48 -7.86 -10.39
N PHE A 219 -9.88 -6.84 -11.00
CA PHE A 219 -9.93 -5.48 -10.46
C PHE A 219 -10.12 -4.52 -11.61
N ASP A 220 -11.16 -3.69 -11.55
CA ASP A 220 -11.47 -2.66 -12.54
C ASP A 220 -11.52 -1.30 -11.86
N ARG A 221 -10.79 -0.33 -12.40
CA ARG A 221 -10.73 1.03 -11.89
C ARG A 221 -10.93 2.02 -13.01
N ARG A 222 -11.98 2.85 -12.90
CA ARG A 222 -12.34 3.91 -13.81
C ARG A 222 -12.18 5.25 -13.11
N TRP A 223 -11.25 6.08 -13.56
CA TRP A 223 -11.04 7.41 -13.00
C TRP A 223 -11.13 8.47 -14.07
N TRP A 224 -12.28 9.13 -14.13
CA TRP A 224 -12.52 10.25 -14.99
C TRP A 224 -12.16 11.54 -14.27
N ARG A 225 -11.40 12.41 -14.93
CA ARG A 225 -10.85 13.63 -14.35
C ARG A 225 -10.96 14.76 -15.34
N GLU A 226 -11.52 15.89 -14.90
CA GLU A 226 -11.53 17.11 -15.68
C GLU A 226 -10.10 17.57 -15.98
N ASN A 227 -9.88 18.12 -17.17
CA ASN A 227 -8.72 18.96 -17.42
C ASN A 227 -8.85 20.25 -16.63
N ASP A 228 -7.74 20.84 -16.23
CA ASP A 228 -7.72 21.97 -15.31
C ASP A 228 -6.93 23.16 -15.84
N VAL A 229 -7.31 24.32 -15.33
CA VAL A 229 -6.67 25.61 -15.59
C VAL A 229 -6.38 26.33 -14.27
N PHE A 230 -5.39 27.21 -14.29
CA PHE A 230 -5.13 28.17 -13.23
C PHE A 230 -5.77 29.50 -13.61
N VAL A 231 -6.52 30.10 -12.69
CA VAL A 231 -7.18 31.39 -12.83
C VAL A 231 -6.90 32.25 -11.60
N LEU A 232 -7.16 33.56 -11.66
CA LEU A 232 -7.13 34.43 -10.47
C LEU A 232 -8.25 34.04 -9.49
N ALA A 233 -8.01 34.16 -8.21
CA ALA A 233 -9.02 33.88 -7.18
C ALA A 233 -10.30 34.71 -7.34
N SER A 234 -10.17 35.96 -7.79
CA SER A 234 -11.32 36.82 -8.10
C SER A 234 -12.14 36.37 -9.32
N GLN A 235 -11.60 35.43 -10.10
CA GLN A 235 -12.22 34.90 -11.34
C GLN A 235 -12.54 33.41 -11.22
N LYS A 236 -12.52 32.84 -10.01
CA LYS A 236 -12.68 31.39 -9.84
C LYS A 236 -14.01 30.87 -10.42
N ASP A 237 -15.06 31.65 -10.33
CA ASP A 237 -16.41 31.30 -10.81
C ASP A 237 -16.75 31.84 -12.21
N ASP A 238 -15.83 32.55 -12.88
CA ASP A 238 -16.01 33.02 -14.23
C ASP A 238 -15.64 31.94 -15.26
N PRO A 239 -16.60 31.33 -15.98
CA PRO A 239 -16.33 30.29 -16.97
C PRO A 239 -15.40 30.73 -18.10
N ASN A 240 -15.35 32.05 -18.37
CA ASN A 240 -14.55 32.65 -19.44
C ASN A 240 -13.20 33.17 -18.96
N ALA A 241 -12.83 32.99 -17.67
CA ALA A 241 -11.58 33.45 -17.16
C ALA A 241 -10.39 32.86 -17.95
N SER A 242 -9.49 33.73 -18.37
CA SER A 242 -8.28 33.34 -19.10
C SER A 242 -7.32 32.56 -18.19
N ALA A 243 -6.73 31.49 -18.71
CA ALA A 243 -5.68 30.75 -18.03
C ALA A 243 -4.51 31.67 -17.69
N GLN A 244 -4.01 31.59 -16.47
CA GLN A 244 -2.92 32.39 -15.95
C GLN A 244 -1.60 31.60 -15.93
N PRO A 245 -0.46 32.27 -16.16
CA PRO A 245 0.84 31.65 -15.97
C PRO A 245 1.08 31.41 -14.46
N TYR A 246 1.36 30.17 -14.06
CA TYR A 246 1.37 29.73 -12.66
C TYR A 246 2.67 30.06 -11.87
N TYR A 247 3.63 30.74 -12.48
CA TYR A 247 4.92 30.98 -11.79
C TYR A 247 5.02 32.30 -11.01
N SER A 248 4.19 33.30 -11.31
CA SER A 248 4.37 34.66 -10.81
C SER A 248 3.24 35.24 -9.97
N ILE A 249 2.10 34.56 -9.88
CA ILE A 249 0.87 35.08 -9.27
C ILE A 249 0.62 34.45 -7.90
N ASN A 250 0.28 35.25 -6.88
CA ASN A 250 0.10 34.78 -5.50
C ASN A 250 -1.33 34.24 -5.25
N ASP A 251 -2.32 34.79 -5.90
CA ASP A 251 -3.74 34.49 -5.70
C ASP A 251 -4.30 33.55 -6.79
N LEU A 252 -3.51 32.56 -7.17
CA LEU A 252 -3.96 31.52 -8.12
C LEU A 252 -4.91 30.52 -7.48
N VAL A 253 -5.96 30.21 -8.20
CA VAL A 253 -6.85 29.08 -7.94
C VAL A 253 -6.79 28.11 -9.11
N ARG A 254 -6.82 26.82 -8.81
CA ARG A 254 -6.91 25.75 -9.80
C ARG A 254 -8.35 25.30 -9.90
N ARG A 255 -8.91 25.19 -11.10
CA ARG A 255 -10.28 24.69 -11.34
C ARG A 255 -10.36 23.82 -12.58
N GLY A 256 -11.47 23.10 -12.77
CA GLY A 256 -11.80 22.45 -14.04
C GLY A 256 -11.83 23.45 -15.19
N ASN A 257 -11.46 23.02 -16.40
CA ASN A 257 -11.45 23.90 -17.57
C ASN A 257 -12.86 24.17 -18.14
N GLY A 258 -13.88 23.45 -17.63
CA GLY A 258 -15.28 23.58 -18.08
C GLY A 258 -15.55 23.05 -19.49
N LYS A 259 -14.63 22.30 -20.09
CA LYS A 259 -14.75 21.87 -21.51
C LYS A 259 -14.70 20.35 -21.66
N ASP A 260 -13.69 19.70 -21.12
CA ASP A 260 -13.38 18.31 -21.39
C ASP A 260 -12.78 17.60 -20.17
N ASN A 261 -12.69 16.29 -20.26
CA ASN A 261 -12.06 15.46 -19.26
C ASN A 261 -11.22 14.33 -19.91
N PHE A 262 -10.61 13.51 -19.09
CA PHE A 262 -9.95 12.30 -19.54
C PHE A 262 -10.18 11.16 -18.55
N GLY A 263 -10.36 9.96 -19.09
CA GLY A 263 -10.47 8.73 -18.32
C GLY A 263 -9.14 8.01 -18.21
N ILE A 264 -8.75 7.63 -16.99
CA ILE A 264 -7.67 6.66 -16.75
C ILE A 264 -8.32 5.35 -16.31
N LEU A 265 -8.41 4.41 -17.25
CA LEU A 265 -9.19 3.19 -17.14
C LEU A 265 -8.20 2.03 -16.99
N ARG A 266 -8.29 1.31 -15.87
CA ARG A 266 -7.33 0.26 -15.54
C ARG A 266 -8.02 -1.00 -15.13
N THR A 267 -7.68 -2.08 -15.82
CA THR A 267 -8.24 -3.41 -15.55
C THR A 267 -7.10 -4.36 -15.26
N PHE A 268 -7.28 -5.19 -14.23
CA PHE A 268 -6.27 -6.14 -13.77
C PHE A 268 -6.87 -7.52 -13.61
N TYR A 269 -6.10 -8.53 -13.97
CA TYR A 269 -6.38 -9.94 -13.76
C TYR A 269 -5.18 -10.57 -13.08
N VAL A 270 -5.42 -11.34 -12.03
CA VAL A 270 -4.37 -12.06 -11.30
C VAL A 270 -4.79 -13.50 -11.10
N LEU A 271 -3.86 -14.42 -11.34
CA LEU A 271 -3.98 -15.83 -11.01
C LEU A 271 -2.73 -16.27 -10.26
N GLY A 272 -2.90 -17.05 -9.21
CA GLY A 272 -1.77 -17.60 -8.48
C GLY A 272 -2.04 -18.97 -7.90
N ALA A 273 -1.00 -19.79 -7.89
CA ALA A 273 -0.97 -21.09 -7.24
C ALA A 273 0.31 -21.20 -6.42
N GLN A 274 0.20 -21.54 -5.16
CA GLN A 274 1.32 -21.68 -4.24
C GLN A 274 1.21 -22.98 -3.46
N LYS A 275 2.34 -23.67 -3.30
CA LYS A 275 2.45 -24.86 -2.46
C LYS A 275 3.56 -24.68 -1.46
N ASN A 276 3.22 -24.85 -0.19
CA ASN A 276 4.14 -24.73 0.93
C ASN A 276 4.20 -26.03 1.73
N PHE A 277 5.36 -26.29 2.31
CA PHE A 277 5.62 -27.39 3.20
C PHE A 277 6.25 -26.86 4.48
N THR A 278 5.83 -27.42 5.62
CA THR A 278 6.50 -27.25 6.92
C THR A 278 6.92 -28.62 7.41
N LEU A 279 8.22 -28.81 7.58
CA LEU A 279 8.84 -30.08 7.94
C LEU A 279 9.61 -29.96 9.25
N LYS A 280 9.16 -30.64 10.29
CA LYS A 280 9.90 -30.81 11.55
C LYS A 280 10.90 -31.94 11.39
N LYS A 281 12.17 -31.63 11.61
CA LYS A 281 13.28 -32.60 11.47
C LYS A 281 14.39 -32.29 12.46
N THR A 282 15.51 -32.98 12.32
CA THR A 282 16.77 -32.69 13.00
C THR A 282 17.79 -32.20 11.97
N ALA A 283 18.42 -31.07 12.23
CA ALA A 283 19.53 -30.54 11.44
C ALA A 283 20.76 -30.41 12.33
N PHE A 284 21.90 -30.96 11.92
CA PHE A 284 23.16 -30.95 12.70
C PHE A 284 23.00 -31.49 14.14
N GLY A 285 22.09 -32.45 14.35
CA GLY A 285 21.78 -32.99 15.68
C GLY A 285 20.83 -32.14 16.53
N LEU A 286 20.32 -31.00 16.01
CA LEU A 286 19.45 -30.05 16.71
C LEU A 286 18.02 -30.12 16.17
N PRO A 287 16.99 -29.86 17.01
CA PRO A 287 15.63 -29.69 16.53
C PRO A 287 15.55 -28.58 15.45
N SER A 288 14.87 -28.88 14.37
CA SER A 288 14.66 -27.86 13.31
C SER A 288 13.30 -27.97 12.67
N GLU A 289 12.85 -26.83 12.13
CA GLU A 289 11.65 -26.71 11.31
C GLU A 289 11.99 -26.03 9.98
N ALA A 290 11.94 -26.80 8.90
CA ALA A 290 12.12 -26.28 7.55
C ALA A 290 10.79 -25.88 6.95
N LYS A 291 10.73 -24.68 6.39
CA LYS A 291 9.63 -24.21 5.53
C LYS A 291 10.17 -24.01 4.13
N PHE A 292 9.49 -24.56 3.15
CA PHE A 292 9.84 -24.40 1.75
C PHE A 292 8.60 -24.44 0.86
N GLY A 293 8.70 -23.82 -0.28
CA GLY A 293 7.55 -23.77 -1.18
C GLY A 293 7.90 -23.14 -2.53
N ALA A 294 6.89 -23.19 -3.40
CA ALA A 294 6.95 -22.57 -4.71
C ALA A 294 5.62 -21.88 -5.04
N ARG A 295 5.70 -20.81 -5.82
CA ARG A 295 4.54 -20.06 -6.30
C ARG A 295 4.67 -19.84 -7.80
N LEU A 296 3.60 -20.13 -8.52
CA LEU A 296 3.37 -19.70 -9.89
C LEU A 296 2.39 -18.54 -9.86
N TYR A 297 2.71 -17.46 -10.56
CA TYR A 297 1.94 -16.23 -10.55
C TYR A 297 1.82 -15.68 -11.96
N PHE A 298 0.62 -15.25 -12.32
CA PHE A 298 0.31 -14.59 -13.57
C PHE A 298 -0.49 -13.31 -13.29
N GLU A 299 -0.13 -12.23 -13.97
CA GLU A 299 -0.90 -10.99 -13.95
C GLU A 299 -1.02 -10.39 -15.35
N ARG A 300 -2.17 -9.78 -15.61
CA ARG A 300 -2.44 -8.97 -16.79
C ARG A 300 -2.97 -7.62 -16.34
N PHE A 301 -2.37 -6.57 -16.88
CA PHE A 301 -2.77 -5.19 -16.60
C PHE A 301 -3.05 -4.45 -17.91
N ILE A 302 -4.24 -3.88 -18.05
CA ILE A 302 -4.65 -3.03 -19.16
C ILE A 302 -4.69 -1.59 -18.63
N ASP A 303 -3.97 -0.68 -19.28
CA ASP A 303 -3.85 0.74 -18.90
C ASP A 303 -4.30 1.61 -20.06
N ASP A 304 -5.57 1.98 -20.04
CA ASP A 304 -6.19 2.82 -21.05
C ASP A 304 -6.31 4.27 -20.57
N LYS A 305 -6.05 5.21 -21.46
CA LYS A 305 -6.38 6.61 -21.31
C LYS A 305 -7.25 7.03 -22.51
N GLN A 306 -8.43 7.57 -22.20
CA GLN A 306 -9.35 8.10 -23.18
C GLN A 306 -9.54 9.61 -22.96
N THR A 307 -9.80 10.35 -24.02
CA THR A 307 -10.19 11.75 -23.98
C THR A 307 -11.70 11.87 -24.11
N GLY A 308 -12.35 12.48 -23.13
CA GLY A 308 -13.79 12.76 -23.14
C GLY A 308 -14.09 14.13 -23.72
N GLU A 309 -15.25 14.27 -24.31
CA GLU A 309 -15.68 15.50 -25.01
C GLU A 309 -16.31 16.56 -24.08
N LYS A 310 -16.65 16.17 -22.84
CA LYS A 310 -17.26 17.01 -21.81
C LYS A 310 -16.62 16.76 -20.45
N THR A 311 -16.82 17.66 -19.51
CA THR A 311 -16.30 17.54 -18.13
C THR A 311 -16.84 16.31 -17.41
N ASP A 312 -18.08 15.93 -17.67
CA ASP A 312 -18.80 14.80 -17.07
C ASP A 312 -18.78 13.51 -17.90
N SER A 313 -17.98 13.45 -19.01
CA SER A 313 -17.86 12.25 -19.83
C SER A 313 -17.44 11.03 -19.01
N ARG A 314 -18.03 9.87 -19.31
CA ARG A 314 -17.70 8.56 -18.70
C ARG A 314 -17.29 7.53 -19.74
N ASP A 315 -17.16 7.96 -20.97
CA ASP A 315 -16.57 7.30 -22.14
C ASP A 315 -15.73 8.32 -22.92
N GLY A 316 -14.96 7.88 -23.88
CA GLY A 316 -14.11 8.78 -24.66
C GLY A 316 -13.42 8.06 -25.81
N ILE A 317 -12.60 8.82 -26.51
CA ILE A 317 -11.91 8.39 -27.73
C ILE A 317 -10.42 8.21 -27.53
N TYR A 318 -9.81 7.39 -28.37
CA TYR A 318 -8.35 7.23 -28.49
C TYR A 318 -7.78 8.01 -29.68
N PHE A 319 -8.62 8.32 -30.69
CA PHE A 319 -8.21 8.96 -31.93
C PHE A 319 -9.18 10.08 -32.29
N ILE A 320 -8.63 11.17 -32.81
CA ILE A 320 -9.40 12.14 -33.59
C ILE A 320 -9.27 11.70 -35.05
N PRO A 321 -10.41 11.49 -35.76
CA PRO A 321 -10.38 11.13 -37.19
C PRO A 321 -9.59 12.15 -38.01
N ALA A 322 -8.93 11.70 -39.06
CA ALA A 322 -8.29 12.58 -40.03
C ALA A 322 -9.35 13.46 -40.73
N ALA A 323 -8.99 14.70 -41.02
CA ALA A 323 -9.87 15.60 -41.73
C ALA A 323 -9.96 15.26 -43.24
N THR A 324 -8.94 14.58 -43.77
CA THR A 324 -8.87 14.14 -45.17
C THR A 324 -8.37 12.68 -45.25
N GLU A 325 -8.59 12.01 -46.39
CA GLU A 325 -8.11 10.64 -46.60
C GLU A 325 -6.57 10.52 -46.66
N GLU A 326 -5.87 11.62 -46.90
CA GLU A 326 -4.41 11.68 -46.98
C GLU A 326 -3.74 11.86 -45.60
N GLU A 327 -4.49 12.23 -44.60
CA GLU A 327 -4.02 12.46 -43.25
C GLU A 327 -4.18 11.19 -42.38
N SER A 328 -3.28 11.00 -41.44
CA SER A 328 -3.43 9.95 -40.42
C SER A 328 -4.26 10.44 -39.23
N PRO A 329 -5.08 9.59 -38.60
CA PRO A 329 -5.77 9.94 -37.38
C PRO A 329 -4.83 10.42 -36.28
N THR A 330 -5.22 11.45 -35.53
CA THR A 330 -4.40 11.94 -34.41
C THR A 330 -4.68 11.11 -33.15
N ILE A 331 -3.63 10.51 -32.58
CA ILE A 331 -3.72 9.76 -31.32
C ILE A 331 -3.86 10.76 -30.15
N VAL A 332 -4.98 10.72 -29.44
CA VAL A 332 -5.27 11.54 -28.26
C VAL A 332 -5.40 10.72 -26.98
N GLY A 333 -5.38 9.41 -27.10
CA GLY A 333 -5.49 8.46 -26.01
C GLY A 333 -4.24 7.58 -25.85
N GLN A 334 -4.38 6.54 -25.04
CA GLN A 334 -3.36 5.53 -24.79
C GLN A 334 -4.05 4.19 -24.52
N SER A 335 -3.48 3.09 -25.01
CA SER A 335 -3.96 1.75 -24.64
C SER A 335 -2.77 0.80 -24.57
N HIS A 336 -2.37 0.43 -23.37
CA HIS A 336 -1.26 -0.47 -23.12
C HIS A 336 -1.74 -1.74 -22.43
N HIS A 337 -1.16 -2.86 -22.82
CA HIS A 337 -1.33 -4.16 -22.24
C HIS A 337 -0.01 -4.62 -21.64
N TYR A 338 -0.02 -5.04 -20.40
CA TYR A 338 1.14 -5.61 -19.71
C TYR A 338 0.79 -7.02 -19.23
N GLU A 339 1.70 -7.95 -19.42
CA GLU A 339 1.62 -9.29 -18.85
C GLU A 339 2.88 -9.58 -18.06
N THR A 340 2.72 -10.31 -16.96
CA THR A 340 3.84 -10.85 -16.18
C THR A 340 3.54 -12.29 -15.82
N THR A 341 4.51 -13.16 -16.09
CA THR A 341 4.53 -14.53 -15.57
C THR A 341 5.73 -14.68 -14.67
N ALA A 342 5.50 -15.18 -13.44
CA ALA A 342 6.54 -15.34 -12.44
C ALA A 342 6.51 -16.72 -11.79
N LEU A 343 7.69 -17.28 -11.58
CA LEU A 343 7.93 -18.48 -10.77
C LEU A 343 8.84 -18.11 -9.61
N SER A 344 8.47 -18.50 -8.42
CA SER A 344 9.32 -18.31 -7.25
C SER A 344 9.41 -19.56 -6.39
N ALA A 345 10.53 -19.72 -5.69
CA ALA A 345 10.73 -20.76 -4.72
C ALA A 345 11.48 -20.20 -3.51
N PHE A 346 11.19 -20.73 -2.32
CA PHE A 346 11.91 -20.35 -1.12
C PHE A 346 12.21 -21.57 -0.24
N TYR A 347 13.23 -21.41 0.57
CA TYR A 347 13.59 -22.31 1.67
C TYR A 347 14.01 -21.47 2.88
N SER A 348 13.47 -21.77 4.04
CA SER A 348 13.92 -21.24 5.32
C SER A 348 13.98 -22.38 6.34
N GLU A 349 14.93 -22.34 7.28
CA GLU A 349 15.06 -23.37 8.28
C GLU A 349 15.33 -22.76 9.65
N LYS A 350 14.39 -22.93 10.55
CA LYS A 350 14.53 -22.56 11.95
C LYS A 350 15.26 -23.70 12.69
N ILE A 351 16.44 -23.43 13.22
CA ILE A 351 17.26 -24.37 13.98
C ILE A 351 17.30 -23.87 15.43
N GLU A 352 16.97 -24.73 16.39
CA GLU A 352 16.85 -24.38 17.80
C GLU A 352 17.91 -25.07 18.63
N THR A 353 18.64 -24.30 19.42
CA THR A 353 19.47 -24.77 20.52
C THR A 353 18.80 -24.42 21.84
N SER A 354 19.42 -24.74 22.99
CA SER A 354 18.88 -24.35 24.30
C SER A 354 18.67 -22.83 24.46
N ASN A 355 19.54 -22.01 23.84
CA ASN A 355 19.53 -20.56 24.05
C ASN A 355 19.40 -19.76 22.76
N PHE A 356 19.69 -20.35 21.60
CA PHE A 356 19.69 -19.67 20.31
C PHE A 356 18.73 -20.31 19.33
N GLN A 357 18.07 -19.48 18.55
CA GLN A 357 17.33 -19.86 17.37
C GLN A 357 17.97 -19.16 16.17
N PHE A 358 18.29 -19.92 15.13
CA PHE A 358 18.81 -19.42 13.85
C PHE A 358 17.81 -19.69 12.74
N THR A 359 17.68 -18.75 11.83
CA THR A 359 16.76 -18.90 10.69
C THR A 359 17.46 -18.44 9.40
N PRO A 360 18.38 -19.26 8.83
CA PRO A 360 18.85 -19.04 7.47
C PRO A 360 17.73 -19.27 6.47
N GLY A 361 17.75 -18.52 5.38
CA GLY A 361 16.77 -18.68 4.31
C GLY A 361 17.23 -18.08 3.00
N VAL A 362 16.60 -18.52 1.93
CA VAL A 362 16.83 -18.03 0.58
C VAL A 362 15.54 -18.08 -0.22
N ARG A 363 15.35 -17.09 -1.06
CA ARG A 363 14.29 -17.06 -2.06
C ARG A 363 14.86 -16.80 -3.44
N PHE A 364 14.31 -17.47 -4.41
CA PHE A 364 14.58 -17.28 -5.83
C PHE A 364 13.31 -16.83 -6.54
N GLU A 365 13.43 -15.80 -7.35
CA GLU A 365 12.35 -15.28 -8.20
C GLU A 365 12.86 -15.22 -9.64
N ILE A 366 12.04 -15.67 -10.58
CA ILE A 366 12.24 -15.46 -12.01
C ILE A 366 10.93 -15.00 -12.61
N PHE A 367 10.96 -13.94 -13.41
CA PHE A 367 9.77 -13.41 -14.05
C PHE A 367 10.09 -12.79 -15.41
N GLU A 368 9.09 -12.78 -16.26
CA GLU A 368 9.10 -12.16 -17.58
C GLU A 368 7.98 -11.14 -17.64
N GLN A 369 8.27 -9.99 -18.24
CA GLN A 369 7.31 -8.90 -18.42
C GLN A 369 7.24 -8.53 -19.90
N GLU A 370 6.01 -8.39 -20.40
CA GLU A 370 5.73 -7.92 -21.75
C GLU A 370 4.83 -6.68 -21.69
N ARG A 371 5.09 -5.74 -22.60
CA ARG A 371 4.21 -4.59 -22.85
C ARG A 371 3.86 -4.52 -24.34
N VAL A 372 2.58 -4.38 -24.63
CA VAL A 372 2.08 -4.14 -25.99
C VAL A 372 1.36 -2.78 -26.01
N ASP A 373 1.75 -1.91 -26.91
CA ASP A 373 0.94 -0.74 -27.27
C ASP A 373 -0.14 -1.18 -28.26
N ARG A 374 -1.39 -1.16 -27.82
CA ARG A 374 -2.54 -1.64 -28.58
C ARG A 374 -2.98 -0.68 -29.69
N LEU A 375 -2.53 0.58 -29.68
CA LEU A 375 -2.90 1.57 -30.68
C LEU A 375 -2.01 1.50 -31.93
N ASN A 376 -0.74 1.15 -31.77
CA ASN A 376 0.22 1.03 -32.87
C ASN A 376 0.82 -0.36 -33.06
N GLY A 377 0.50 -1.30 -32.14
CA GLY A 377 0.96 -2.69 -32.22
C GLY A 377 2.42 -2.93 -31.81
N SER A 378 3.13 -1.89 -31.31
CA SER A 378 4.52 -2.06 -30.86
C SER A 378 4.58 -2.89 -29.59
N THR A 379 5.52 -3.85 -29.56
CA THR A 379 5.74 -4.75 -28.43
C THR A 379 7.10 -4.49 -27.82
N TYR A 380 7.14 -4.42 -26.51
CA TYR A 380 8.36 -4.38 -25.71
C TYR A 380 8.36 -5.60 -24.78
N GLN A 381 9.37 -6.43 -24.91
CA GLN A 381 9.60 -7.56 -23.99
C GLN A 381 10.84 -7.27 -23.17
N ASP A 382 10.70 -7.41 -21.87
CA ASP A 382 11.85 -7.41 -20.97
C ASP A 382 12.48 -8.81 -20.96
N LYS A 383 13.80 -8.85 -20.80
CA LYS A 383 14.50 -10.12 -20.58
C LYS A 383 14.01 -10.73 -19.27
N SER A 384 14.00 -12.07 -19.21
CA SER A 384 13.76 -12.78 -17.95
C SER A 384 14.64 -12.21 -16.84
N ILE A 385 14.02 -11.69 -15.80
CA ILE A 385 14.72 -11.16 -14.63
C ILE A 385 14.76 -12.26 -13.56
N ALA A 386 15.98 -12.60 -13.13
CA ALA A 386 16.22 -13.56 -12.05
C ALA A 386 16.81 -12.84 -10.84
N VAL A 387 16.22 -13.07 -9.65
CA VAL A 387 16.65 -12.44 -8.40
C VAL A 387 16.83 -13.49 -7.32
N LEU A 388 18.01 -13.45 -6.65
CA LEU A 388 18.30 -14.26 -5.47
C LEU A 388 18.25 -13.39 -4.23
N LEU A 389 17.47 -13.82 -3.23
CA LEU A 389 17.17 -13.08 -2.02
C LEU A 389 17.56 -13.92 -0.79
N PRO A 390 18.84 -13.88 -0.38
CA PRO A 390 19.29 -14.53 0.86
C PRO A 390 18.86 -13.73 2.07
N GLY A 391 18.79 -14.43 3.20
CA GLY A 391 18.58 -13.80 4.50
C GLY A 391 18.92 -14.74 5.65
N PHE A 392 19.11 -14.12 6.79
CA PHE A 392 19.47 -14.79 8.04
C PHE A 392 18.84 -14.04 9.21
N GLY A 393 18.22 -14.75 10.11
CA GLY A 393 17.70 -14.24 11.37
C GLY A 393 18.23 -15.03 12.56
N PHE A 394 18.28 -14.39 13.72
CA PHE A 394 18.55 -15.07 14.98
C PHE A 394 17.71 -14.49 16.11
N THR A 395 17.47 -15.31 17.11
CA THR A 395 16.88 -14.89 18.39
C THR A 395 17.57 -15.61 19.52
N THR A 396 17.84 -14.92 20.64
CA THR A 396 18.39 -15.49 21.85
C THR A 396 17.85 -14.79 23.09
N GLN A 397 17.90 -15.44 24.23
CA GLN A 397 17.51 -14.85 25.50
C GLN A 397 18.66 -14.04 26.09
N LEU A 398 18.39 -12.80 26.51
CA LEU A 398 19.35 -11.91 27.17
C LEU A 398 18.62 -11.12 28.27
N PHE A 399 19.03 -11.28 29.53
CA PHE A 399 18.45 -10.57 30.70
C PHE A 399 16.92 -10.68 30.81
N GLY A 400 16.33 -11.83 30.46
CA GLY A 400 14.88 -12.04 30.49
C GLY A 400 14.11 -11.46 29.27
N LEU A 401 14.83 -10.83 28.35
CA LEU A 401 14.30 -10.35 27.07
C LEU A 401 14.82 -11.22 25.92
N ASN A 402 14.15 -11.15 24.78
CA ASN A 402 14.61 -11.76 23.54
C ASN A 402 15.44 -10.74 22.75
N LEU A 403 16.73 -10.97 22.65
CA LEU A 403 17.58 -10.30 21.66
C LEU A 403 17.32 -10.95 20.31
N PHE A 404 16.96 -10.16 19.31
CA PHE A 404 16.75 -10.62 17.94
C PHE A 404 17.56 -9.79 16.96
N GLY A 405 17.83 -10.33 15.80
CA GLY A 405 18.44 -9.59 14.72
C GLY A 405 18.43 -10.37 13.42
N GLY A 406 18.79 -9.70 12.35
CA GLY A 406 18.83 -10.33 11.04
C GLY A 406 19.30 -9.43 9.94
N ILE A 407 19.54 -10.08 8.82
CA ILE A 407 19.85 -9.44 7.54
C ILE A 407 19.09 -10.16 6.43
N HIS A 408 18.49 -9.42 5.52
CA HIS A 408 17.84 -10.02 4.35
C HIS A 408 17.89 -9.10 3.14
N ARG A 409 17.79 -9.69 1.97
CA ARG A 409 17.65 -8.95 0.71
C ARG A 409 16.18 -8.83 0.34
N GLY A 410 15.71 -7.60 0.14
CA GLY A 410 14.40 -7.28 -0.43
C GLY A 410 14.54 -6.80 -1.88
N PHE A 411 13.45 -6.83 -2.65
CA PHE A 411 13.43 -6.28 -4.00
C PHE A 411 12.04 -5.76 -4.40
N THR A 412 12.06 -4.88 -5.40
CA THR A 412 10.87 -4.39 -6.09
C THR A 412 11.10 -4.49 -7.58
N PRO A 413 10.24 -5.18 -8.34
CA PRO A 413 10.33 -5.25 -9.81
C PRO A 413 10.16 -3.87 -10.46
N PRO A 414 10.66 -3.67 -11.69
CA PRO A 414 10.37 -2.47 -12.46
C PRO A 414 8.85 -2.31 -12.66
N SER A 415 8.30 -1.16 -12.26
CA SER A 415 6.86 -0.91 -12.41
C SER A 415 6.49 -0.48 -13.84
N SER A 416 5.20 -0.55 -14.18
CA SER A 416 4.69 -0.07 -15.47
C SER A 416 5.05 1.39 -15.77
N GLY A 417 5.20 2.21 -14.73
CA GLY A 417 5.68 3.58 -14.88
C GLY A 417 7.13 3.66 -15.35
N ALA A 418 7.95 2.70 -14.92
CA ALA A 418 9.32 2.54 -15.37
C ALA A 418 9.41 1.93 -16.78
N LEU A 419 8.45 1.06 -17.12
CA LEU A 419 8.31 0.50 -18.47
C LEU A 419 7.62 1.46 -19.46
N LYS A 420 7.05 2.55 -18.98
CA LYS A 420 6.52 3.65 -19.78
C LYS A 420 7.59 4.72 -19.94
N ILE A 421 8.14 4.83 -21.10
CA ILE A 421 8.84 6.04 -21.51
C ILE A 421 7.75 7.08 -21.83
N LEU A 422 7.33 7.83 -20.82
CA LEU A 422 6.44 8.96 -21.01
C LEU A 422 7.26 10.18 -21.36
N ASN A 423 7.32 10.50 -22.63
CA ASN A 423 7.72 11.84 -23.06
C ASN A 423 6.58 12.81 -22.82
N PHE A 424 6.66 13.57 -21.76
CA PHE A 424 5.94 14.83 -21.70
C PHE A 424 6.63 15.82 -22.66
N GLY A 425 6.19 15.85 -23.92
CA GLY A 425 6.53 16.90 -24.87
C GLY A 425 7.84 16.77 -25.65
N MET A 426 8.58 15.67 -25.55
CA MET A 426 9.73 15.38 -26.42
C MET A 426 9.56 13.97 -26.99
N GLY A 427 9.71 13.82 -28.32
CA GLY A 427 9.45 12.57 -29.04
C GLY A 427 9.97 11.29 -28.38
N GLU A 428 9.36 10.15 -28.69
CA GLU A 428 9.71 8.84 -28.13
C GLU A 428 11.22 8.60 -28.18
N GLN A 429 11.86 8.64 -27.03
CA GLN A 429 13.19 8.03 -26.90
C GLN A 429 13.01 6.53 -26.71
N SER A 430 13.18 5.81 -27.80
CA SER A 430 13.14 4.34 -27.86
C SER A 430 14.34 3.64 -27.22
N SER A 431 15.20 4.36 -26.51
CA SER A 431 16.27 3.74 -25.72
C SER A 431 15.65 3.14 -24.48
N GLY A 432 15.51 1.82 -24.46
CA GLY A 432 15.11 1.05 -23.31
C GLY A 432 15.85 1.57 -22.07
N LEU A 433 15.10 2.15 -21.13
CA LEU A 433 15.60 2.29 -19.79
C LEU A 433 15.81 0.85 -19.30
N ASP A 434 17.06 0.40 -19.25
CA ASP A 434 17.46 -0.84 -18.61
C ASP A 434 17.27 -0.66 -17.11
N LEU A 435 15.99 -0.65 -16.70
CA LEU A 435 15.62 -0.45 -15.31
C LEU A 435 15.73 -1.79 -14.61
N GLU A 436 16.85 -1.99 -13.98
CA GLU A 436 17.03 -3.10 -13.07
C GLU A 436 16.02 -3.03 -11.91
N ALA A 437 15.67 -4.19 -11.37
CA ALA A 437 14.90 -4.27 -10.14
C ALA A 437 15.59 -3.49 -9.01
N GLU A 438 14.81 -2.71 -8.27
CA GLU A 438 15.29 -2.10 -7.03
C GLU A 438 15.62 -3.22 -6.03
N LYS A 439 16.74 -3.12 -5.34
CA LYS A 439 17.19 -4.12 -4.36
C LYS A 439 17.57 -3.45 -3.05
N SER A 440 17.35 -4.12 -1.94
CA SER A 440 17.79 -3.60 -0.64
C SER A 440 18.48 -4.66 0.21
N TRP A 441 19.43 -4.22 1.04
CA TRP A 441 19.91 -4.98 2.18
C TRP A 441 19.30 -4.38 3.46
N ASN A 442 18.46 -5.14 4.13
CA ASN A 442 17.83 -4.77 5.39
C ASN A 442 18.56 -5.46 6.54
N LYS A 443 19.02 -4.67 7.49
CA LYS A 443 19.73 -5.12 8.70
C LYS A 443 19.00 -4.62 9.92
N GLU A 444 18.81 -5.46 10.92
CA GLU A 444 18.19 -5.05 12.18
C GLU A 444 18.77 -5.80 13.36
N ILE A 445 18.72 -5.17 14.53
CA ILE A 445 18.99 -5.76 15.83
C ILE A 445 18.08 -5.11 16.86
N GLY A 446 17.53 -5.89 17.78
CA GLY A 446 16.63 -5.37 18.80
C GLY A 446 16.45 -6.28 19.99
N LEU A 447 15.77 -5.74 20.99
CA LEU A 447 15.37 -6.41 22.21
C LEU A 447 13.85 -6.34 22.34
N ARG A 448 13.20 -7.42 22.71
CA ARG A 448 11.76 -7.44 23.00
C ARG A 448 11.38 -8.41 24.09
N GLY A 449 10.36 -8.10 24.84
CA GLY A 449 9.81 -8.98 25.87
C GLY A 449 9.07 -8.22 26.95
N ASN A 450 8.67 -8.95 27.96
CA ASN A 450 7.95 -8.45 29.12
C ASN A 450 8.87 -8.40 30.33
N LEU A 451 8.92 -7.23 30.99
CA LEU A 451 9.62 -7.00 32.26
C LEU A 451 8.58 -6.60 33.32
N SER A 452 7.93 -7.60 33.93
CA SER A 452 6.83 -7.37 34.88
C SER A 452 5.66 -6.64 34.19
N ILE A 453 5.44 -5.37 34.50
CA ILE A 453 4.34 -4.54 33.92
C ILE A 453 4.76 -3.78 32.67
N ILE A 454 5.94 -4.03 32.11
CA ILE A 454 6.46 -3.30 30.94
C ILE A 454 6.63 -4.28 29.79
N ASP A 455 5.83 -4.13 28.74
CA ASP A 455 6.13 -4.72 27.43
C ASP A 455 7.03 -3.77 26.66
N LEU A 456 8.18 -4.26 26.21
CA LEU A 456 9.18 -3.46 25.54
C LEU A 456 9.58 -4.10 24.21
N GLU A 457 9.67 -3.30 23.17
CA GLU A 457 10.40 -3.62 21.94
C GLU A 457 11.25 -2.41 21.53
N VAL A 458 12.55 -2.62 21.36
CA VAL A 458 13.49 -1.63 20.84
C VAL A 458 14.23 -2.26 19.68
N ALA A 459 14.26 -1.63 18.52
CA ALA A 459 14.98 -2.13 17.35
C ALA A 459 15.74 -1.00 16.66
N GLY A 460 17.03 -1.24 16.40
CA GLY A 460 17.84 -0.45 15.48
C GLY A 460 17.83 -1.10 14.10
N PHE A 461 17.75 -0.30 13.05
CA PHE A 461 17.74 -0.79 11.68
C PHE A 461 18.64 0.03 10.76
N HIS A 462 19.09 -0.62 9.68
CA HIS A 462 19.80 0.01 8.57
C HIS A 462 19.41 -0.67 7.25
N ILE A 463 18.99 0.15 6.27
CA ILE A 463 18.55 -0.30 4.95
C ILE A 463 19.43 0.38 3.90
N ASP A 464 20.16 -0.41 3.13
CA ASP A 464 20.86 0.04 1.93
C ASP A 464 20.01 -0.29 0.70
N ILE A 465 19.69 0.70 -0.11
CA ILE A 465 18.87 0.55 -1.33
C ILE A 465 19.74 0.83 -2.54
N GLU A 466 19.69 -0.08 -3.52
CA GLU A 466 20.34 0.03 -4.82
C GLU A 466 19.27 0.20 -5.91
N ASN A 467 19.60 1.01 -6.93
CA ASN A 467 18.73 1.24 -8.09
C ASN A 467 17.34 1.80 -7.75
N LEU A 468 17.24 2.65 -6.70
CA LEU A 468 15.97 3.27 -6.35
C LEU A 468 15.43 4.08 -7.54
N VAL A 469 14.24 3.77 -8.00
CA VAL A 469 13.57 4.50 -9.07
C VAL A 469 12.77 5.66 -8.49
N ALA A 470 13.15 6.87 -8.85
CA ALA A 470 12.37 8.06 -8.49
C ALA A 470 11.03 8.02 -9.23
N ALA A 471 9.95 8.08 -8.47
CA ALA A 471 8.61 8.24 -8.98
C ALA A 471 7.97 9.47 -8.30
N GLY A 472 7.90 10.59 -8.99
CA GLY A 472 7.33 11.83 -8.47
C GLY A 472 6.57 12.61 -9.53
N ARG A 473 5.79 13.62 -9.13
CA ARG A 473 5.26 14.60 -10.07
C ARG A 473 6.44 15.39 -10.67
N GLY A 474 6.46 15.48 -12.00
CA GLY A 474 7.48 16.23 -12.73
C GLY A 474 8.86 15.55 -12.82
N THR A 475 9.09 14.43 -12.15
CA THR A 475 10.33 13.65 -12.29
C THR A 475 10.10 12.53 -13.30
N ALA A 476 10.88 12.49 -14.37
CA ALA A 476 10.97 11.29 -15.20
C ALA A 476 11.43 10.11 -14.33
N PHE A 477 10.91 8.92 -14.60
CA PHE A 477 11.40 7.72 -13.93
C PHE A 477 12.89 7.57 -14.19
N ARG A 478 13.70 7.77 -13.16
CA ARG A 478 15.16 7.65 -13.22
C ARG A 478 15.63 6.79 -12.07
N ASN A 479 16.68 6.04 -12.35
CA ASN A 479 17.44 5.39 -11.30
C ASN A 479 18.18 6.46 -10.50
N LEU A 480 17.86 6.60 -9.21
CA LEU A 480 18.48 7.54 -8.27
C LEU A 480 19.79 7.02 -7.68
N GLY A 481 20.27 5.84 -8.13
CA GLY A 481 21.47 5.25 -7.56
C GLY A 481 21.26 4.66 -6.18
N LYS A 482 22.10 5.05 -5.21
CA LYS A 482 22.15 4.45 -3.87
C LYS A 482 21.53 5.37 -2.82
N VAL A 483 20.74 4.75 -1.94
CA VAL A 483 20.09 5.44 -0.81
C VAL A 483 20.27 4.60 0.45
N ASN A 484 20.45 5.25 1.60
CA ASN A 484 20.36 4.57 2.87
C ASN A 484 19.24 5.13 3.76
N SER A 485 18.73 4.28 4.65
CA SER A 485 17.82 4.65 5.73
C SER A 485 18.26 3.94 7.00
N MET A 486 18.40 4.67 8.09
CA MET A 486 18.76 4.11 9.40
C MET A 486 17.93 4.74 10.50
N GLY A 487 17.72 4.01 11.59
CA GLY A 487 16.96 4.55 12.70
C GLY A 487 16.80 3.61 13.86
N VAL A 488 16.00 4.07 14.82
CA VAL A 488 15.61 3.33 16.01
C VAL A 488 14.10 3.41 16.17
N GLU A 489 13.49 2.26 16.45
CA GLU A 489 12.07 2.11 16.77
C GLU A 489 11.95 1.64 18.22
N VAL A 490 11.04 2.26 18.98
CA VAL A 490 10.73 1.91 20.37
C VAL A 490 9.23 1.75 20.51
N ASN A 491 8.78 0.63 21.04
CA ASN A 491 7.39 0.41 21.43
C ASN A 491 7.37 -0.07 22.88
N THR A 492 6.56 0.54 23.71
CA THR A 492 6.46 0.21 25.13
C THR A 492 5.02 0.33 25.59
N ASN A 493 4.54 -0.69 26.32
CA ASN A 493 3.30 -0.63 27.09
C ASN A 493 3.61 -0.76 28.58
N PHE A 494 3.00 0.08 29.39
CA PHE A 494 3.05 -0.01 30.85
C PHE A 494 1.69 -0.52 31.32
N LEU A 495 1.62 -1.77 31.73
CA LEU A 495 0.39 -2.47 32.15
C LEU A 495 0.11 -2.18 33.62
N LEU A 496 -0.20 -0.91 33.93
CA LEU A 496 -0.41 -0.44 35.31
C LEU A 496 -1.66 -1.06 35.93
N SER A 497 -2.66 -1.37 35.11
CA SER A 497 -3.90 -2.03 35.52
C SER A 497 -3.67 -3.40 36.14
N GLU A 498 -2.59 -4.10 35.80
CA GLU A 498 -2.21 -5.40 36.41
C GLU A 498 -1.83 -5.26 37.90
N LYS A 499 -1.35 -4.11 38.33
CA LYS A 499 -0.99 -3.84 39.72
C LYS A 499 -2.11 -3.14 40.46
N ILE A 500 -2.76 -2.19 39.84
CA ILE A 500 -3.83 -1.39 40.39
C ILE A 500 -4.91 -1.26 39.32
N SER A 501 -5.99 -2.02 39.44
CA SER A 501 -7.04 -2.17 38.42
C SER A 501 -7.70 -0.87 37.96
N PHE A 502 -7.62 0.19 38.79
CA PHE A 502 -8.15 1.51 38.49
C PHE A 502 -7.22 2.34 37.58
N LEU A 503 -5.92 2.04 37.52
CA LEU A 503 -4.98 2.80 36.71
C LEU A 503 -5.12 2.41 35.22
N PRO A 504 -5.05 3.38 34.29
CA PRO A 504 -5.01 3.08 32.87
C PRO A 504 -3.65 2.50 32.48
N ASP A 505 -3.65 1.65 31.48
CA ASP A 505 -2.42 1.22 30.81
C ASP A 505 -1.92 2.31 29.87
N LEU A 506 -0.62 2.56 29.86
CA LEU A 506 0.01 3.57 29.02
C LEU A 506 0.68 2.87 27.83
N HIS A 507 0.60 3.48 26.65
CA HIS A 507 1.33 3.03 25.49
C HIS A 507 2.15 4.17 24.90
N PHE A 508 3.33 3.82 24.43
CA PHE A 508 4.29 4.74 23.84
C PHE A 508 4.97 4.08 22.63
N SER A 509 4.96 4.77 21.51
CA SER A 509 5.67 4.34 20.29
C SER A 509 6.44 5.51 19.73
N TYR A 510 7.73 5.32 19.52
CA TYR A 510 8.62 6.34 18.96
C TYR A 510 9.47 5.75 17.86
N ALA A 511 9.61 6.47 16.75
CA ALA A 511 10.55 6.16 15.69
C ALA A 511 11.41 7.39 15.39
N PHE A 512 12.72 7.20 15.45
CA PHE A 512 13.72 8.10 14.89
C PHE A 512 14.26 7.49 13.60
N MET A 513 14.34 8.30 12.55
CA MET A 513 14.81 7.84 11.26
C MET A 513 15.59 8.94 10.52
N LYS A 514 16.71 8.54 9.90
CA LYS A 514 17.48 9.37 8.99
C LYS A 514 17.58 8.65 7.65
N THR A 515 17.18 9.33 6.58
CA THR A 515 17.39 8.87 5.19
C THR A 515 18.41 9.75 4.50
N GLU A 516 19.20 9.20 3.58
CA GLU A 516 20.21 9.93 2.83
C GLU A 516 20.40 9.34 1.44
N ILE A 517 20.32 10.17 0.43
CA ILE A 517 20.65 9.82 -0.96
C ILE A 517 22.16 9.92 -1.13
N LEU A 518 22.82 8.79 -1.37
CA LEU A 518 24.28 8.72 -1.48
C LEU A 518 24.77 9.13 -2.86
N ASP A 519 23.96 8.88 -3.88
CA ASP A 519 24.23 9.26 -5.26
C ASP A 519 22.92 9.37 -6.02
N GLY A 520 22.82 10.35 -6.92
CA GLY A 520 21.66 10.53 -7.77
C GLY A 520 21.51 11.94 -8.33
N LYS A 521 20.73 12.02 -9.41
CA LYS A 521 20.39 13.28 -10.07
C LYS A 521 18.93 13.27 -10.48
N VAL A 522 18.30 14.43 -10.45
CA VAL A 522 16.93 14.64 -10.93
C VAL A 522 16.87 15.84 -11.88
N ILE A 523 15.82 15.91 -12.69
CA ILE A 523 15.50 17.14 -13.40
C ILE A 523 14.79 18.07 -12.42
N SER A 524 15.33 19.26 -12.25
CA SER A 524 14.80 20.26 -11.34
C SER A 524 13.46 20.83 -11.84
N ASN A 525 12.53 21.01 -10.90
CA ASN A 525 11.29 21.75 -11.10
C ASN A 525 11.32 23.12 -10.36
N VAL A 526 12.45 23.48 -9.77
CA VAL A 526 12.61 24.73 -9.02
C VAL A 526 12.69 25.90 -9.99
N SER A 527 11.95 26.98 -9.69
CA SER A 527 12.01 28.22 -10.46
C SER A 527 13.47 28.70 -10.61
N GLY A 528 13.87 29.01 -11.83
CA GLY A 528 15.25 29.39 -12.17
C GLY A 528 16.19 28.25 -12.58
N SER A 529 15.81 26.99 -12.28
CA SER A 529 16.57 25.80 -12.69
C SER A 529 15.68 24.72 -13.35
N VAL A 530 14.46 25.07 -13.72
CA VAL A 530 13.50 24.16 -14.36
C VAL A 530 14.12 23.51 -15.59
N GLY A 531 14.07 22.18 -15.66
CA GLY A 531 14.61 21.39 -16.77
C GLY A 531 16.10 21.10 -16.69
N SER A 532 16.86 21.70 -15.75
CA SER A 532 18.28 21.39 -15.54
C SER A 532 18.45 20.14 -14.68
N GLU A 533 19.52 19.38 -14.95
CA GLU A 533 19.90 18.24 -14.12
C GLU A 533 20.64 18.72 -12.87
N VAL A 534 20.12 18.34 -11.69
CA VAL A 534 20.70 18.71 -10.39
C VAL A 534 21.06 17.48 -9.58
N SER A 535 22.17 17.56 -8.83
CA SER A 535 22.57 16.51 -7.90
C SER A 535 21.71 16.55 -6.64
N ILE A 536 21.24 15.38 -6.20
CA ILE A 536 20.49 15.21 -4.97
C ILE A 536 21.27 14.45 -3.89
N LYS A 537 22.58 14.33 -4.06
CA LYS A 537 23.46 13.72 -3.06
C LYS A 537 23.38 14.46 -1.72
N GLY A 538 23.28 13.72 -0.63
CA GLY A 538 23.12 14.22 0.73
C GLY A 538 21.71 14.70 1.09
N LYS A 539 20.75 14.61 0.16
CA LYS A 539 19.34 14.95 0.41
C LYS A 539 18.61 13.79 1.08
N GLU A 540 17.49 14.10 1.74
CA GLU A 540 16.61 13.13 2.37
C GLU A 540 15.58 12.59 1.37
N LEU A 541 15.08 11.37 1.63
CA LEU A 541 13.95 10.82 0.87
C LEU A 541 12.68 11.63 1.16
N PRO A 542 11.85 11.88 0.13
CA PRO A 542 10.54 12.48 0.33
C PRO A 542 9.63 11.63 1.20
N TYR A 543 8.75 12.28 1.99
CA TYR A 543 7.78 11.65 2.88
C TYR A 543 8.37 10.75 3.96
N ALA A 544 9.61 11.00 4.38
CA ALA A 544 10.33 10.27 5.40
C ALA A 544 10.50 11.14 6.66
N PRO A 545 9.54 11.15 7.61
CA PRO A 545 9.64 11.96 8.81
C PRO A 545 10.79 11.49 9.70
N ARG A 546 11.62 12.41 10.20
CA ARG A 546 12.71 12.07 11.13
C ARG A 546 12.21 11.57 12.47
N HIS A 547 11.09 12.09 12.94
CA HIS A 547 10.48 11.74 14.22
C HIS A 547 9.00 11.44 14.05
N THR A 548 8.58 10.31 14.56
CA THR A 548 7.17 9.97 14.73
C THR A 548 6.98 9.49 16.15
N LEU A 549 6.02 10.07 16.86
CA LEU A 549 5.68 9.73 18.24
C LEU A 549 4.19 9.44 18.33
N THR A 550 3.84 8.37 19.03
CA THR A 550 2.47 8.12 19.50
C THR A 550 2.55 7.83 20.98
N ALA A 551 1.75 8.50 21.78
CA ALA A 551 1.61 8.23 23.20
C ALA A 551 0.13 8.29 23.57
N GLY A 552 -0.29 7.44 24.50
CA GLY A 552 -1.66 7.44 24.94
C GLY A 552 -1.90 6.50 26.10
N PHE A 553 -3.16 6.35 26.45
CA PHE A 553 -3.57 5.44 27.53
C PHE A 553 -4.90 4.77 27.21
N THR A 554 -5.10 3.59 27.81
CA THR A 554 -6.35 2.83 27.76
C THR A 554 -6.74 2.46 29.19
N GLY A 555 -7.96 2.78 29.60
CA GLY A 555 -8.49 2.41 30.91
C GLY A 555 -9.80 1.64 30.77
N ASN A 556 -10.00 0.61 31.61
CA ASN A 556 -11.24 -0.15 31.71
C ASN A 556 -11.85 0.08 33.09
N TYR A 557 -13.07 0.57 33.12
CA TYR A 557 -13.75 0.99 34.34
C TYR A 557 -15.12 0.30 34.46
N PHE A 558 -15.47 -0.11 35.66
CA PHE A 558 -16.79 -0.68 36.00
C PHE A 558 -17.18 -1.90 35.15
N ASN A 559 -16.21 -2.64 34.61
CA ASN A 559 -16.38 -3.82 33.71
C ASN A 559 -17.16 -3.55 32.41
N SER A 560 -17.64 -2.33 32.20
CA SER A 560 -18.51 -1.99 31.05
C SER A 560 -18.05 -0.75 30.28
N LEU A 561 -17.15 0.06 30.84
CA LEU A 561 -16.68 1.28 30.20
C LEU A 561 -15.19 1.16 29.90
N SER A 562 -14.81 1.23 28.65
CA SER A 562 -13.41 1.44 28.24
C SER A 562 -13.22 2.84 27.67
N PHE A 563 -12.06 3.42 27.97
CA PHE A 563 -11.68 4.75 27.50
C PHE A 563 -10.27 4.71 26.94
N ARG A 564 -10.08 5.34 25.78
CA ARG A 564 -8.77 5.43 25.13
C ARG A 564 -8.50 6.85 24.64
N LEU A 565 -7.28 7.33 24.87
CA LEU A 565 -6.75 8.56 24.32
C LEU A 565 -5.40 8.27 23.65
N ASP A 566 -5.22 8.75 22.43
CA ASP A 566 -3.98 8.70 21.67
C ASP A 566 -3.60 10.08 21.16
N ALA A 567 -2.38 10.51 21.41
CA ALA A 567 -1.76 11.69 20.80
C ALA A 567 -0.66 11.24 19.85
N ARG A 568 -0.66 11.76 18.62
CA ARG A 568 0.36 11.47 17.63
C ARG A 568 1.01 12.75 17.12
N TYR A 569 2.34 12.72 17.03
CA TYR A 569 3.18 13.76 16.44
C TYR A 569 3.98 13.21 15.27
N VAL A 570 4.07 13.98 14.19
CA VAL A 570 4.89 13.68 13.01
C VAL A 570 5.72 14.92 12.70
N SER A 571 7.04 14.76 12.58
CA SER A 571 7.93 15.86 12.21
C SER A 571 7.77 16.27 10.74
N LYS A 572 8.25 17.46 10.41
CA LYS A 572 8.31 17.97 9.03
C LYS A 572 8.90 16.92 8.06
N VAL A 573 8.35 16.86 6.84
CA VAL A 573 8.86 16.04 5.74
C VAL A 573 9.01 16.86 4.47
N PHE A 574 10.00 16.52 3.64
CA PHE A 574 10.08 17.04 2.28
C PHE A 574 9.15 16.24 1.36
N THR A 575 8.63 16.90 0.32
CA THR A 575 7.73 16.27 -0.68
C THR A 575 8.46 15.95 -1.98
N ASP A 576 9.67 16.46 -2.15
CA ASP A 576 10.50 16.34 -3.35
C ASP A 576 11.93 15.89 -3.01
N PHE A 577 12.67 15.42 -4.02
CA PHE A 577 14.04 14.94 -3.89
C PHE A 577 15.09 16.05 -3.74
N GLU A 578 14.77 17.29 -4.10
CA GLU A 578 15.66 18.43 -3.94
C GLU A 578 15.62 19.00 -2.52
N ASN A 579 14.67 18.53 -1.69
CA ASN A 579 14.41 19.00 -0.33
C ASN A 579 14.18 20.51 -0.28
N ILE A 580 13.28 20.99 -1.11
CA ILE A 580 12.90 22.40 -1.19
C ILE A 580 12.24 22.81 0.12
N ASN A 581 12.69 23.93 0.70
CA ASN A 581 12.19 24.43 1.98
C ASN A 581 11.04 25.45 1.84
N GLU A 582 10.87 26.02 0.66
CA GLU A 582 9.83 27.00 0.37
C GLU A 582 8.70 26.35 -0.43
N GLU A 583 7.48 26.65 -0.05
CA GLU A 583 6.30 26.20 -0.78
C GLU A 583 6.15 26.97 -2.08
N ASP A 584 5.82 26.29 -3.16
CA ASP A 584 5.42 26.96 -4.38
C ASP A 584 3.95 27.40 -4.34
N LYS A 585 3.59 28.34 -5.22
CA LYS A 585 2.25 28.93 -5.25
C LYS A 585 1.16 27.96 -5.71
N ILE A 586 1.56 26.93 -6.47
CA ILE A 586 0.63 25.94 -7.01
C ILE A 586 0.48 24.69 -6.11
N GLY A 587 1.20 24.63 -4.98
CA GLY A 587 1.12 23.55 -4.00
C GLY A 587 1.73 22.22 -4.50
N VAL A 588 2.77 22.26 -5.35
CA VAL A 588 3.41 21.05 -5.90
C VAL A 588 4.72 20.73 -5.18
N THR A 589 5.48 21.74 -4.77
CA THR A 589 6.75 21.60 -4.06
C THR A 589 6.70 22.29 -2.70
N GLY A 590 7.63 21.93 -1.83
CA GLY A 590 7.74 22.44 -0.48
C GLY A 590 7.52 21.37 0.59
N PRO A 591 7.85 21.65 1.86
CA PRO A 591 7.70 20.69 2.93
C PRO A 591 6.25 20.59 3.42
N VAL A 592 5.86 19.41 3.90
CA VAL A 592 4.72 19.28 4.81
C VAL A 592 5.23 19.63 6.21
N PRO A 593 4.67 20.65 6.90
CA PRO A 593 5.10 21.03 8.24
C PRO A 593 4.85 19.91 9.25
N SER A 594 5.47 19.98 10.42
CA SER A 594 5.14 19.09 11.52
C SER A 594 3.70 19.28 11.97
N TYR A 595 3.07 18.18 12.36
CA TYR A 595 1.69 18.20 12.85
C TYR A 595 1.48 17.21 14.00
N TYR A 596 0.41 17.42 14.75
CA TYR A 596 -0.07 16.49 15.74
C TYR A 596 -1.60 16.37 15.67
N PHE A 597 -2.12 15.27 16.17
CA PHE A 597 -3.54 15.07 16.35
C PHE A 597 -3.80 14.18 17.57
N ILE A 598 -5.00 14.31 18.12
CA ILE A 598 -5.45 13.58 19.30
C ILE A 598 -6.72 12.83 18.91
N ASN A 599 -6.78 11.55 19.26
CA ASN A 599 -7.96 10.71 19.14
C ASN A 599 -8.45 10.36 20.54
N ILE A 600 -9.75 10.43 20.74
CA ILE A 600 -10.41 10.02 21.97
C ILE A 600 -11.52 9.05 21.58
N SER A 601 -11.61 7.92 22.28
CA SER A 601 -12.72 6.98 22.16
C SER A 601 -13.18 6.50 23.52
N ALA A 602 -14.46 6.20 23.61
CA ALA A 602 -15.07 5.53 24.75
C ALA A 602 -16.02 4.46 24.23
N ASP A 603 -15.96 3.28 24.81
CA ASP A 603 -16.82 2.15 24.51
C ASP A 603 -17.58 1.77 25.79
N TYR A 604 -18.88 1.52 25.67
CA TYR A 604 -19.72 1.12 26.77
C TYR A 604 -20.52 -0.14 26.43
N ASP A 605 -20.32 -1.18 27.22
CA ASP A 605 -21.04 -2.44 27.11
C ASP A 605 -22.39 -2.33 27.81
N ILE A 606 -23.49 -2.39 27.06
CA ILE A 606 -24.86 -2.25 27.59
C ILE A 606 -25.32 -3.51 28.30
N SER A 607 -24.83 -4.68 27.90
CA SER A 607 -25.15 -5.97 28.51
C SER A 607 -23.99 -6.93 28.40
N GLU A 608 -23.76 -7.74 29.43
CA GLU A 608 -22.97 -8.97 29.31
C GLU A 608 -23.79 -10.00 28.50
N LYS A 609 -23.15 -10.59 27.51
CA LYS A 609 -23.70 -11.77 26.83
C LYS A 609 -23.02 -13.01 27.30
#